data_2b77437d8f6bcc0f8288d9785f86be07
#
_entry.id   2b77437d8f6bcc0f8288d9785f86be07
#
_cell.length_a   1.000
_cell.length_b   1.000
_cell.length_c   1.000
_cell.angle_alpha   90.00
_cell.angle_beta   90.00
_cell.angle_gamma   90.00
#
_symmetry.space_group_name_H-M   'P 1'
#
loop_
_entity.id
_entity.type
_entity.pdbx_description
1 polymer ?
#
loop_
_entity_poly.entity_id
_entity_poly.type
_entity_poly.pdbx_seq_one_letter_code
_entity_poly.pdbx_strand_id
1 'polypeptide(L)' 'MREQLKKGDRVLFSGGIYGKIHSVEEKTVEVEVSNGVILTVEKSFIQSVTPEA' A
#
# COMPACT_ATOMS: atom_id res chain seq x y z
N MET A 1 17.48 -2.78 -1.57
CA MET A 1 16.88 -2.16 -2.33
C MET A 1 15.85 -1.36 -1.84
N ARG A 2 15.31 -0.48 -2.40
CA ARG A 2 14.38 0.24 -1.92
C ARG A 2 13.16 0.02 -2.55
N GLU A 3 12.07 0.04 -1.86
CA GLU A 3 10.91 -0.18 -2.46
C GLU A 3 10.42 1.05 -2.98
N GLN A 4 9.88 1.09 -4.17
CA GLN A 4 9.29 2.22 -4.72
C GLN A 4 7.85 1.99 -4.81
N LEU A 5 7.04 2.58 -3.94
CA LEU A 5 5.61 2.39 -3.93
C LEU A 5 4.97 3.24 -5.00
N LYS A 6 4.10 2.63 -5.78
CA LYS A 6 3.45 3.33 -6.87
C LYS A 6 1.98 3.07 -6.83
N LYS A 7 1.22 3.99 -7.37
CA LYS A 7 -0.21 3.81 -7.49
C LYS A 7 -0.49 2.53 -8.26
N GLY A 8 -1.39 1.72 -7.77
CA GLY A 8 -1.75 0.47 -8.42
C GLY A 8 -1.02 -0.74 -7.91
N ASP A 9 0.06 -0.54 -7.16
CA ASP A 9 0.80 -1.68 -6.61
C ASP A 9 -0.02 -2.34 -5.52
N ARG A 10 0.20 -3.62 -5.33
CA ARG A 10 -0.44 -4.32 -4.24
C ARG A 10 0.49 -4.39 -3.07
N VAL A 11 -0.05 -4.25 -1.89
CA VAL A 11 0.76 -4.26 -0.69
C VAL A 11 0.15 -5.18 0.34
N LEU A 12 1.00 -5.70 1.20
CA LEU A 12 0.59 -6.52 2.31
C LEU A 12 1.02 -5.81 3.58
N PHE A 13 0.08 -5.55 4.47
CA PHE A 13 0.37 -4.88 5.71
C PHE A 13 0.67 -5.88 6.80
N SER A 14 1.27 -5.40 7.84
CA SER A 14 1.42 -6.12 9.06
C SER A 14 0.05 -6.58 9.50
N GLY A 15 -0.10 -7.83 9.84
CA GLY A 15 -1.39 -8.37 10.20
C GLY A 15 -2.10 -9.10 9.08
N GLY A 16 -1.50 -9.12 7.89
CA GLY A 16 -2.07 -9.93 6.82
C GLY A 16 -3.14 -9.26 6.00
N ILE A 17 -3.19 -7.94 6.01
CA ILE A 17 -4.21 -7.24 5.25
C ILE A 17 -3.63 -6.84 3.91
N TYR A 18 -4.32 -7.19 2.84
CA TYR A 18 -3.90 -6.83 1.49
C TYR A 18 -4.60 -5.57 1.04
N GLY A 19 -3.95 -4.81 0.20
CA GLY A 19 -4.56 -3.63 -0.36
C GLY A 19 -3.87 -3.21 -1.64
N LYS A 20 -4.41 -2.18 -2.27
CA LYS A 20 -3.87 -1.67 -3.51
C LYS A 20 -3.62 -0.19 -3.30
N ILE A 21 -2.45 0.29 -3.70
CA ILE A 21 -2.09 1.66 -3.44
C ILE A 21 -2.93 2.60 -4.27
N HIS A 22 -3.60 3.53 -3.60
CA HIS A 22 -4.40 4.53 -4.25
C HIS A 22 -3.57 5.78 -4.50
N SER A 23 -2.78 6.20 -3.53
CA SER A 23 -1.88 7.32 -3.71
C SER A 23 -0.75 7.21 -2.72
N VAL A 24 0.34 7.90 -3.00
CA VAL A 24 1.54 7.83 -2.18
C VAL A 24 1.87 9.23 -1.70
N GLU A 25 2.04 9.36 -0.39
CA GLU A 25 2.45 10.61 0.22
C GLU A 25 3.88 10.47 0.70
N GLU A 26 4.35 11.46 1.40
CA GLU A 26 5.73 11.46 1.81
C GLU A 26 6.02 10.37 2.82
N LYS A 27 5.19 10.21 3.82
CA LYS A 27 5.42 9.22 4.85
C LYS A 27 4.33 8.18 4.92
N THR A 28 3.23 8.40 4.23
CA THR A 28 2.09 7.50 4.29
C THR A 28 1.65 7.16 2.89
N VAL A 29 0.76 6.18 2.80
CA VAL A 29 0.14 5.84 1.54
C VAL A 29 -1.35 5.67 1.80
N GLU A 30 -2.14 5.96 0.79
CA GLU A 30 -3.55 5.67 0.84
C GLU A 30 -3.78 4.38 0.10
N VAL A 31 -4.40 3.42 0.76
CA VAL A 31 -4.53 2.09 0.22
C VAL A 31 -5.99 1.71 0.23
N GLU A 32 -6.45 1.20 -0.89
CA GLU A 32 -7.81 0.71 -1.01
C GLU A 32 -7.83 -0.73 -0.57
N VAL A 33 -8.49 -1.03 0.53
CA VAL A 33 -8.49 -2.38 1.09
C VAL A 33 -9.75 -3.15 0.74
N SER A 34 -10.79 -2.44 0.32
CA SER A 34 -11.95 -3.11 -0.23
C SER A 34 -12.64 -2.09 -1.09
N ASN A 35 -13.70 -2.50 -1.72
CA ASN A 35 -14.31 -1.65 -2.71
C ASN A 35 -14.73 -0.32 -2.11
N GLY A 36 -14.09 0.74 -2.48
CA GLY A 36 -14.45 2.06 -2.01
C GLY A 36 -13.92 2.43 -0.64
N VAL A 37 -13.14 1.56 0.01
CA VAL A 37 -12.63 1.84 1.33
C VAL A 37 -11.14 2.13 1.24
N ILE A 38 -10.75 3.32 1.62
CA ILE A 38 -9.37 3.74 1.53
C ILE A 38 -8.86 4.07 2.91
N LEU A 39 -7.72 3.48 3.26
CA LEU A 39 -7.09 3.73 4.53
C LEU A 39 -5.77 4.44 4.33
N THR A 40 -5.43 5.30 5.26
CA THR A 40 -4.13 5.93 5.27
C THR A 40 -3.21 5.14 6.18
N VAL A 41 -2.12 4.65 5.64
CA VAL A 41 -1.24 3.75 6.36
C VAL A 41 0.18 4.29 6.28
N GLU A 42 0.91 4.21 7.37
CA GLU A 42 2.31 4.60 7.35
C GLU A 42 3.09 3.63 6.52
N LYS A 43 4.05 4.13 5.75
CA LYS A 43 4.83 3.27 4.89
C LYS A 43 5.57 2.19 5.66
N SER A 44 5.94 2.47 6.89
CA SER A 44 6.69 1.49 7.68
C SER A 44 5.85 0.28 8.05
N PHE A 45 4.53 0.35 7.90
CA PHE A 45 3.69 -0.79 8.21
C PHE A 45 3.49 -1.73 7.03
N ILE A 46 4.02 -1.38 5.87
CA ILE A 46 3.88 -2.23 4.70
C ILE A 46 4.93 -3.32 4.76
N GLN A 47 4.49 -4.56 4.74
CA GLN A 47 5.40 -5.67 4.82
C GLN A 47 5.97 -6.05 3.47
N SER A 48 5.20 -6.05 2.45
CA SER A 48 5.71 -6.39 1.14
C SER A 48 4.90 -5.67 0.07
N VAL A 49 5.53 -5.52 -1.09
CA VAL A 49 4.92 -4.84 -2.21
C VAL A 49 5.05 -5.72 -3.42
N THR A 50 3.95 -5.92 -4.13
CA THR A 50 3.96 -6.69 -5.34
C THR A 50 3.51 -5.78 -6.47
N PRO A 51 4.37 -5.48 -7.41
CA PRO A 51 3.99 -4.56 -8.49
C PRO A 51 2.87 -5.16 -9.31
N GLU A 52 2.01 -4.30 -9.78
CA GLU A 52 0.96 -4.76 -10.64
C GLU A 52 1.57 -4.98 -11.99
N ALA A 53 1.48 -6.10 -12.51
CA ALA A 53 2.16 -6.45 -13.74
C ALA A 53 1.50 -5.89 -14.98
#